data_3533a9011e135d6a503755e54527de2c
#
_entry.id   3533a9011e135d6a503755e54527de2c
#
_cell.length_a   1.000
_cell.length_b   1.000
_cell.length_c   1.000
_cell.angle_alpha   90.00
_cell.angle_beta   90.00
_cell.angle_gamma   90.00
#
_symmetry.space_group_name_H-M   'P 1'
#
loop_
_entity.id
_entity.type
_entity.pdbx_description
1 polymer ?
#
loop_
_entity_poly.entity_id
_entity_poly.type
_entity_poly.pdbx_seq_one_letter_code
_entity_poly.pdbx_strand_id
1 'polypeptide(L)'
;MQNFVPGDHVVLSFYACGNCENCLKGVPTQCLHYAENNLSGVRPDGSAHFTENGHKVCDMFDQSSFATHTIVRERNAVKVSKNLDLRKLGPLGCGYVTGSGTVLNTLKPHPGQTIAVFGTGAVGLAAMMAGKISGCTRVIAVDINDGRLKLAKELGATQVINSKNENAVEAIKKFTNGHGVNFAVDTTGVAGVMETSIKALAQGGVSACIAVTPHHIDVDTWNDLCVDDKAVIGVNMGDSIPQIDVPRLIEFYRQGMFDFDKTEKFYKFSEINQANADSISGKTIKPILVIDEDYKFEG
;
A
#
# COMPACT_ATOMS: atom_id res chain seq x y z
N MET A 1 -22.73 16.03 -9.16
CA MET A 1 -23.59 15.35 -8.17
C MET A 1 -22.88 15.46 -6.85
N GLN A 2 -23.45 16.09 -5.87
CA GLN A 2 -22.82 16.14 -4.57
C GLN A 2 -23.20 14.93 -3.75
N ASN A 3 -22.23 14.12 -3.41
CA ASN A 3 -22.44 12.96 -2.57
C ASN A 3 -22.12 13.23 -1.09
N PHE A 4 -21.72 14.46 -0.75
CA PHE A 4 -21.27 14.86 0.59
C PHE A 4 -22.13 15.96 1.18
N VAL A 5 -22.30 15.91 2.49
CA VAL A 5 -22.91 16.97 3.30
C VAL A 5 -22.00 17.31 4.48
N PRO A 6 -22.10 18.51 5.06
CA PRO A 6 -21.33 18.87 6.25
C PRO A 6 -21.52 17.83 7.38
N GLY A 7 -20.42 17.46 8.00
CA GLY A 7 -20.37 16.44 9.05
C GLY A 7 -20.20 15.00 8.54
N ASP A 8 -20.06 14.76 7.21
CA ASP A 8 -19.69 13.45 6.71
C ASP A 8 -18.25 13.11 7.08
N HIS A 9 -18.01 11.85 7.46
CA HIS A 9 -16.67 11.31 7.62
C HIS A 9 -16.13 10.85 6.28
N VAL A 10 -14.88 11.22 5.97
CA VAL A 10 -14.23 10.87 4.69
C VAL A 10 -12.82 10.37 4.89
N VAL A 11 -12.40 9.49 4.01
CA VAL A 11 -10.99 9.12 3.79
C VAL A 11 -10.54 9.77 2.49
N LEU A 12 -9.36 10.39 2.48
CA LEU A 12 -8.79 11.03 1.30
C LEU A 12 -7.84 10.08 0.59
N SER A 13 -7.84 10.14 -0.74
CA SER A 13 -6.95 9.34 -1.58
C SER A 13 -6.42 10.19 -2.76
N PHE A 14 -5.80 9.53 -3.74
CA PHE A 14 -5.29 10.20 -4.93
C PHE A 14 -6.40 10.76 -5.83
N TYR A 15 -6.02 11.72 -6.66
CA TYR A 15 -6.91 12.31 -7.65
C TYR A 15 -6.78 11.63 -9.02
N ALA A 16 -7.90 11.43 -9.69
CA ALA A 16 -7.97 11.03 -11.08
C ALA A 16 -8.97 11.95 -11.83
N CYS A 17 -8.64 12.37 -13.05
CA CYS A 17 -9.43 13.37 -13.77
C CYS A 17 -10.86 12.88 -14.12
N GLY A 18 -11.06 11.59 -14.26
CA GLY A 18 -12.36 10.96 -14.50
C GLY A 18 -12.89 11.08 -15.93
N ASN A 19 -12.18 11.72 -16.85
CA ASN A 19 -12.61 11.99 -18.21
C ASN A 19 -11.61 11.57 -19.29
N CYS A 20 -10.38 11.18 -18.93
CA CYS A 20 -9.46 10.58 -19.89
C CYS A 20 -9.83 9.11 -20.18
N GLU A 21 -9.30 8.57 -21.26
CA GLU A 21 -9.59 7.21 -21.72
C GLU A 21 -9.44 6.16 -20.61
N ASN A 22 -8.35 6.21 -19.84
CA ASN A 22 -8.08 5.24 -18.77
C ASN A 22 -9.06 5.38 -17.61
N CYS A 23 -9.41 6.62 -17.22
CA CYS A 23 -10.43 6.84 -16.20
C CYS A 23 -11.81 6.32 -16.64
N LEU A 24 -12.17 6.52 -17.90
CA LEU A 24 -13.44 6.03 -18.46
C LEU A 24 -13.48 4.51 -18.58
N LYS A 25 -12.33 3.86 -18.73
CA LYS A 25 -12.18 2.39 -18.66
C LYS A 25 -12.23 1.83 -17.23
N GLY A 26 -12.33 2.69 -16.21
CA GLY A 26 -12.36 2.27 -14.80
C GLY A 26 -10.97 1.99 -14.20
N VAL A 27 -9.89 2.54 -14.76
CA VAL A 27 -8.51 2.37 -14.28
C VAL A 27 -7.92 3.73 -13.84
N PRO A 28 -8.43 4.33 -12.77
CA PRO A 28 -8.05 5.70 -12.38
C PRO A 28 -6.59 5.84 -11.95
N THR A 29 -5.93 4.77 -11.52
CA THR A 29 -4.50 4.75 -11.18
C THR A 29 -3.61 4.94 -12.41
N GLN A 30 -4.13 4.68 -13.60
CA GLN A 30 -3.49 4.90 -14.90
C GLN A 30 -3.96 6.19 -15.57
N CYS A 31 -4.57 7.12 -14.82
CA CYS A 31 -4.99 8.42 -15.34
C CYS A 31 -3.85 9.08 -16.12
N LEU A 32 -4.13 9.56 -17.35
CA LEU A 32 -3.10 10.21 -18.17
C LEU A 32 -2.50 11.47 -17.52
N HIS A 33 -3.22 12.05 -16.58
CA HIS A 33 -2.79 13.20 -15.78
C HIS A 33 -2.38 12.83 -14.36
N TYR A 34 -2.05 11.54 -14.08
CA TYR A 34 -1.79 11.08 -12.72
C TYR A 34 -0.61 11.79 -12.08
N ALA A 35 0.54 11.83 -12.74
CA ALA A 35 1.76 12.45 -12.21
C ALA A 35 1.58 13.96 -12.03
N GLU A 36 0.98 14.63 -13.01
CA GLU A 36 0.69 16.05 -12.97
C GLU A 36 -0.19 16.41 -11.76
N ASN A 37 -1.25 15.66 -11.51
CA ASN A 37 -2.21 15.98 -10.46
C ASN A 37 -1.80 15.50 -9.05
N ASN A 38 -0.93 14.49 -8.94
CA ASN A 38 -0.65 13.86 -7.65
C ASN A 38 0.78 14.05 -7.13
N LEU A 39 1.75 14.30 -8.04
CA LEU A 39 3.17 14.25 -7.72
C LEU A 39 3.91 15.55 -8.09
N SER A 40 3.26 16.51 -8.72
CA SER A 40 3.89 17.77 -9.13
C SER A 40 4.15 18.72 -7.96
N GLY A 41 3.43 18.54 -6.84
CA GLY A 41 3.49 19.42 -5.68
C GLY A 41 2.75 20.75 -5.84
N VAL A 42 2.11 20.96 -6.98
CA VAL A 42 1.31 22.16 -7.30
C VAL A 42 0.13 21.77 -8.19
N ARG A 43 -0.87 22.63 -8.27
CA ARG A 43 -2.00 22.43 -9.20
C ARG A 43 -1.56 22.57 -10.66
N PRO A 44 -2.33 22.05 -11.62
CA PRO A 44 -2.02 22.17 -13.06
C PRO A 44 -1.87 23.61 -13.58
N ASP A 45 -2.51 24.57 -12.94
CA ASP A 45 -2.36 26.01 -13.26
C ASP A 45 -1.13 26.65 -12.61
N GLY A 46 -0.32 25.85 -11.91
CA GLY A 46 0.87 26.29 -11.21
C GLY A 46 0.59 26.98 -9.86
N SER A 47 -0.67 27.10 -9.41
CA SER A 47 -0.99 27.58 -8.08
C SER A 47 -0.68 26.51 -7.02
N ALA A 48 -0.54 26.92 -5.76
CA ALA A 48 -0.35 26.00 -4.63
C ALA A 48 -1.55 26.02 -3.68
N HIS A 49 -1.80 24.90 -3.00
CA HIS A 49 -2.81 24.83 -1.95
C HIS A 49 -2.36 25.57 -0.69
N PHE A 50 -1.06 25.56 -0.44
CA PHE A 50 -0.46 26.15 0.76
C PHE A 50 0.64 27.13 0.38
N THR A 51 0.81 28.18 1.17
CA THR A 51 1.92 29.13 1.05
C THR A 51 2.48 29.44 2.43
N GLU A 52 3.79 29.64 2.52
CA GLU A 52 4.48 30.11 3.72
C GLU A 52 5.38 31.29 3.32
N ASN A 53 5.17 32.44 3.94
CA ASN A 53 5.93 33.67 3.67
C ASN A 53 5.98 34.04 2.18
N GLY A 54 4.88 33.80 1.44
CA GLY A 54 4.77 34.04 0.00
C GLY A 54 5.39 32.96 -0.91
N HIS A 55 6.03 31.93 -0.33
CA HIS A 55 6.55 30.77 -1.06
C HIS A 55 5.51 29.66 -1.14
N LYS A 56 5.45 28.98 -2.29
CA LYS A 56 4.59 27.81 -2.47
C LYS A 56 5.08 26.66 -1.61
N VAL A 57 4.17 26.02 -0.87
CA VAL A 57 4.43 24.75 -0.17
C VAL A 57 3.83 23.64 -1.02
N CYS A 58 4.66 22.63 -1.34
CA CYS A 58 4.24 21.49 -2.16
C CYS A 58 3.16 20.68 -1.46
N ASP A 59 2.24 20.16 -2.23
CA ASP A 59 1.24 19.20 -1.80
C ASP A 59 1.48 17.80 -2.40
N MET A 60 0.69 16.83 -1.98
CA MET A 60 0.64 15.48 -2.52
C MET A 60 -0.80 15.06 -2.70
N PHE A 61 -1.12 14.37 -3.80
CA PHE A 61 -2.47 13.91 -4.14
C PHE A 61 -3.49 15.04 -4.33
N ASP A 62 -3.05 16.20 -4.83
CA ASP A 62 -3.90 17.39 -5.06
C ASP A 62 -4.57 17.89 -3.76
N GLN A 63 -3.96 17.65 -2.59
CA GLN A 63 -4.56 18.04 -1.30
C GLN A 63 -3.56 18.19 -0.14
N SER A 64 -2.90 17.20 0.37
CA SER A 64 -2.14 17.14 1.63
C SER A 64 -2.96 17.33 2.90
N SER A 65 -2.90 16.34 3.80
CA SER A 65 -3.71 16.29 5.03
C SER A 65 -2.92 16.48 6.33
N PHE A 66 -1.67 16.90 6.28
CA PHE A 66 -0.93 17.33 7.47
C PHE A 66 -1.29 18.79 7.81
N ALA A 67 -2.57 19.01 8.05
CA ALA A 67 -3.16 20.32 8.33
C ALA A 67 -4.50 20.14 9.06
N THR A 68 -4.92 21.17 9.80
CA THR A 68 -6.25 21.19 10.45
C THR A 68 -7.39 21.21 9.41
N HIS A 69 -7.14 21.82 8.26
CA HIS A 69 -8.07 21.90 7.16
C HIS A 69 -7.33 21.70 5.84
N THR A 70 -7.99 21.08 4.88
CA THR A 70 -7.48 20.97 3.51
C THR A 70 -8.62 21.11 2.52
N ILE A 71 -8.31 21.63 1.32
CA ILE A 71 -9.26 21.72 0.21
C ILE A 71 -9.00 20.51 -0.69
N VAL A 72 -10.06 19.75 -0.92
CA VAL A 72 -9.97 18.52 -1.75
C VAL A 72 -11.04 18.55 -2.83
N ARG A 73 -10.79 17.84 -3.92
CA ARG A 73 -11.83 17.59 -4.93
C ARG A 73 -12.72 16.44 -4.46
N GLU A 74 -14.00 16.49 -4.84
CA GLU A 74 -14.96 15.43 -4.51
C GLU A 74 -14.44 14.01 -4.84
N ARG A 75 -13.69 13.88 -5.92
CA ARG A 75 -13.13 12.61 -6.39
C ARG A 75 -12.01 12.04 -5.50
N ASN A 76 -11.36 12.87 -4.70
CA ASN A 76 -10.32 12.41 -3.76
C ASN A 76 -10.92 11.85 -2.48
N ALA A 77 -12.18 12.14 -2.20
CA ALA A 77 -12.85 11.78 -0.96
C ALA A 77 -13.68 10.50 -1.11
N VAL A 78 -13.59 9.66 -0.11
CA VAL A 78 -14.41 8.45 0.05
C VAL A 78 -15.22 8.59 1.33
N LYS A 79 -16.55 8.62 1.21
CA LYS A 79 -17.43 8.69 2.38
C LYS A 79 -17.38 7.37 3.14
N VAL A 80 -17.22 7.45 4.46
CA VAL A 80 -17.13 6.29 5.36
C VAL A 80 -18.16 6.41 6.49
N SER A 81 -18.47 5.28 7.13
CA SER A 81 -19.42 5.23 8.22
C SER A 81 -18.91 5.98 9.45
N LYS A 82 -19.78 6.72 10.11
CA LYS A 82 -19.50 7.39 11.40
C LYS A 82 -19.32 6.41 12.56
N ASN A 83 -19.72 5.15 12.39
CA ASN A 83 -19.56 4.08 13.38
C ASN A 83 -18.16 3.45 13.35
N LEU A 84 -17.15 4.21 12.92
CA LEU A 84 -15.76 3.81 12.86
C LEU A 84 -14.88 4.95 13.37
N ASP A 85 -13.86 4.59 14.14
CA ASP A 85 -12.88 5.57 14.59
C ASP A 85 -12.10 6.15 13.40
N LEU A 86 -12.42 7.40 13.05
CA LEU A 86 -11.85 8.07 11.88
C LEU A 86 -10.31 8.17 11.95
N ARG A 87 -9.74 8.21 13.16
CA ARG A 87 -8.28 8.28 13.36
C ARG A 87 -7.56 7.09 12.73
N LYS A 88 -8.20 5.90 12.70
CA LYS A 88 -7.63 4.68 12.12
C LYS A 88 -7.73 4.63 10.58
N LEU A 89 -8.64 5.38 9.98
CA LEU A 89 -9.00 5.15 8.58
C LEU A 89 -8.10 5.85 7.56
N GLY A 90 -7.32 6.87 7.98
CA GLY A 90 -6.49 7.67 7.07
C GLY A 90 -5.60 6.86 6.13
N PRO A 91 -4.85 5.86 6.61
CA PRO A 91 -3.96 5.06 5.77
C PRO A 91 -4.64 4.21 4.71
N LEU A 92 -5.96 3.97 4.83
CA LEU A 92 -6.74 3.27 3.80
C LEU A 92 -6.72 4.00 2.46
N GLY A 93 -6.56 5.32 2.45
CA GLY A 93 -6.50 6.10 1.22
C GLY A 93 -5.22 5.97 0.39
N CYS A 94 -4.17 5.34 0.93
CA CYS A 94 -2.89 5.18 0.23
C CYS A 94 -2.26 3.80 0.49
N GLY A 95 -1.53 3.64 1.59
CA GLY A 95 -0.68 2.46 1.80
C GLY A 95 -1.44 1.14 1.84
N TYR A 96 -2.59 1.11 2.51
CA TYR A 96 -3.35 -0.14 2.63
C TYR A 96 -4.05 -0.52 1.32
N VAL A 97 -4.63 0.43 0.57
CA VAL A 97 -5.17 0.13 -0.77
C VAL A 97 -4.06 -0.26 -1.75
N THR A 98 -2.86 0.32 -1.64
CA THR A 98 -1.73 -0.05 -2.49
C THR A 98 -1.36 -1.53 -2.30
N GLY A 99 -1.11 -1.95 -1.07
CA GLY A 99 -0.72 -3.34 -0.80
C GLY A 99 -1.85 -4.32 -1.10
N SER A 100 -3.03 -4.08 -0.55
CA SER A 100 -4.18 -4.98 -0.76
C SER A 100 -4.66 -5.00 -2.20
N GLY A 101 -4.73 -3.85 -2.86
CA GLY A 101 -5.16 -3.74 -4.25
C GLY A 101 -4.19 -4.42 -5.22
N THR A 102 -2.87 -4.35 -4.98
CA THR A 102 -1.89 -5.11 -5.75
C THR A 102 -2.27 -6.60 -5.81
N VAL A 103 -2.72 -7.15 -4.69
CA VAL A 103 -3.13 -8.56 -4.64
C VAL A 103 -4.55 -8.76 -5.19
N LEU A 104 -5.53 -7.98 -4.72
CA LEU A 104 -6.94 -8.20 -5.03
C LEU A 104 -7.36 -7.74 -6.42
N ASN A 105 -6.71 -6.69 -6.96
CA ASN A 105 -7.11 -6.07 -8.22
C ASN A 105 -6.17 -6.45 -9.37
N THR A 106 -4.87 -6.59 -9.11
CA THR A 106 -3.84 -6.83 -10.14
C THR A 106 -3.46 -8.30 -10.22
N LEU A 107 -2.88 -8.88 -9.16
CA LEU A 107 -2.39 -10.27 -9.17
C LEU A 107 -3.52 -11.30 -9.14
N LYS A 108 -4.60 -11.03 -8.44
CA LYS A 108 -5.83 -11.85 -8.36
C LYS A 108 -5.57 -13.34 -8.12
N PRO A 109 -4.83 -13.69 -7.06
CA PRO A 109 -4.55 -15.09 -6.80
C PRO A 109 -5.84 -15.88 -6.55
N HIS A 110 -5.85 -17.11 -7.05
CA HIS A 110 -6.91 -18.07 -6.77
C HIS A 110 -6.61 -18.88 -5.51
N PRO A 111 -7.64 -19.41 -4.82
CA PRO A 111 -7.44 -20.32 -3.70
C PRO A 111 -6.49 -21.47 -4.06
N GLY A 112 -5.55 -21.75 -3.17
CA GLY A 112 -4.52 -22.78 -3.40
C GLY A 112 -3.17 -22.24 -3.87
N GLN A 113 -3.12 -21.05 -4.46
CA GLN A 113 -1.86 -20.42 -4.90
C GLN A 113 -1.01 -19.89 -3.73
N THR A 114 0.20 -19.46 -4.04
CA THR A 114 1.21 -19.04 -3.07
C THR A 114 1.71 -17.62 -3.36
N ILE A 115 1.97 -16.86 -2.30
CA ILE A 115 2.47 -15.49 -2.41
C ILE A 115 3.62 -15.25 -1.43
N ALA A 116 4.67 -14.57 -1.87
CA ALA A 116 5.72 -14.02 -1.02
C ALA A 116 5.67 -12.48 -1.03
N VAL A 117 5.74 -11.89 0.16
CA VAL A 117 5.75 -10.43 0.33
C VAL A 117 7.08 -10.01 0.91
N PHE A 118 7.82 -9.20 0.18
CA PHE A 118 9.12 -8.66 0.55
C PHE A 118 8.94 -7.26 1.15
N GLY A 119 9.33 -7.14 2.42
CA GLY A 119 9.05 -5.99 3.26
C GLY A 119 7.71 -6.11 3.99
N THR A 120 7.75 -6.09 5.32
CA THR A 120 6.56 -6.17 6.20
C THR A 120 6.26 -4.82 6.87
N GLY A 121 6.39 -3.74 6.10
CA GLY A 121 5.81 -2.44 6.42
C GLY A 121 4.29 -2.44 6.22
N ALA A 122 3.64 -1.28 6.41
CA ALA A 122 2.18 -1.16 6.29
C ALA A 122 1.63 -1.68 4.95
N VAL A 123 2.30 -1.36 3.83
CA VAL A 123 1.94 -1.79 2.48
C VAL A 123 2.09 -3.31 2.33
N GLY A 124 3.22 -3.87 2.79
CA GLY A 124 3.46 -5.31 2.70
C GLY A 124 2.53 -6.14 3.57
N LEU A 125 2.25 -5.69 4.80
CA LEU A 125 1.27 -6.36 5.67
C LEU A 125 -0.14 -6.32 5.07
N ALA A 126 -0.51 -5.21 4.39
CA ALA A 126 -1.76 -5.14 3.66
C ALA A 126 -1.83 -6.13 2.49
N ALA A 127 -0.75 -6.24 1.70
CA ALA A 127 -0.65 -7.24 0.62
C ALA A 127 -0.73 -8.67 1.17
N MET A 128 -0.08 -8.95 2.29
CA MET A 128 -0.10 -10.24 2.95
C MET A 128 -1.51 -10.63 3.43
N MET A 129 -2.21 -9.72 4.13
CA MET A 129 -3.59 -9.95 4.55
C MET A 129 -4.52 -10.19 3.34
N ALA A 130 -4.33 -9.43 2.26
CA ALA A 130 -5.06 -9.63 1.02
C ALA A 130 -4.80 -11.00 0.37
N GLY A 131 -3.55 -11.50 0.41
CA GLY A 131 -3.21 -12.85 -0.02
C GLY A 131 -3.95 -13.92 0.78
N LYS A 132 -4.07 -13.76 2.09
CA LYS A 132 -4.87 -14.62 2.95
C LYS A 132 -6.37 -14.57 2.58
N ILE A 133 -6.91 -13.37 2.39
CA ILE A 133 -8.31 -13.16 1.98
C ILE A 133 -8.60 -13.84 0.63
N SER A 134 -7.65 -13.81 -0.30
CA SER A 134 -7.75 -14.47 -1.60
C SER A 134 -7.64 -15.99 -1.54
N GLY A 135 -7.38 -16.58 -0.38
CA GLY A 135 -7.26 -18.03 -0.21
C GLY A 135 -5.89 -18.61 -0.59
N CYS A 136 -4.83 -17.80 -0.58
CA CYS A 136 -3.48 -18.31 -0.75
C CYS A 136 -3.15 -19.32 0.36
N THR A 137 -2.67 -20.51 -0.02
CA THR A 137 -2.31 -21.57 0.93
C THR A 137 -0.97 -21.33 1.61
N ARG A 138 -0.10 -20.58 0.97
CA ARG A 138 1.14 -20.08 1.57
C ARG A 138 1.23 -18.58 1.36
N VAL A 139 1.30 -17.87 2.47
CA VAL A 139 1.56 -16.44 2.54
C VAL A 139 2.89 -16.29 3.27
N ILE A 140 3.96 -16.00 2.53
CA ILE A 140 5.34 -15.96 3.04
C ILE A 140 5.73 -14.50 3.23
N ALA A 141 6.08 -14.12 4.45
CA ALA A 141 6.57 -12.77 4.76
C ALA A 141 8.09 -12.78 4.82
N VAL A 142 8.75 -11.88 4.11
CA VAL A 142 10.21 -11.70 4.07
C VAL A 142 10.56 -10.30 4.57
N ASP A 143 11.35 -10.21 5.61
CA ASP A 143 11.85 -8.93 6.17
C ASP A 143 13.22 -9.15 6.84
N ILE A 144 13.83 -8.06 7.27
CA ILE A 144 15.07 -8.07 8.06
C ILE A 144 14.82 -7.77 9.56
N ASN A 145 13.58 -7.53 9.96
CA ASN A 145 13.18 -7.14 11.31
C ASN A 145 12.29 -8.21 11.95
N ASP A 146 12.81 -8.89 12.98
CA ASP A 146 12.09 -9.97 13.67
C ASP A 146 10.78 -9.51 14.32
N GLY A 147 10.72 -8.28 14.84
CA GLY A 147 9.50 -7.73 15.41
C GLY A 147 8.38 -7.57 14.38
N ARG A 148 8.71 -7.12 13.16
CA ARG A 148 7.79 -7.03 12.03
C ARG A 148 7.37 -8.41 11.54
N LEU A 149 8.29 -9.37 11.49
CA LEU A 149 8.00 -10.77 11.13
C LEU A 149 7.08 -11.43 12.15
N LYS A 150 7.24 -11.13 13.43
CA LYS A 150 6.31 -11.61 14.47
C LYS A 150 4.90 -11.09 14.22
N LEU A 151 4.73 -9.78 13.97
CA LEU A 151 3.43 -9.21 13.64
C LEU A 151 2.86 -9.80 12.33
N ALA A 152 3.71 -9.99 11.31
CA ALA A 152 3.29 -10.66 10.07
C ALA A 152 2.70 -12.05 10.35
N LYS A 153 3.30 -12.81 11.26
CA LYS A 153 2.79 -14.11 11.68
C LYS A 153 1.42 -14.01 12.37
N GLU A 154 1.24 -13.04 13.24
CA GLU A 154 -0.03 -12.76 13.93
C GLU A 154 -1.14 -12.33 12.93
N LEU A 155 -0.77 -11.59 11.88
CA LEU A 155 -1.69 -11.15 10.83
C LEU A 155 -1.97 -12.20 9.76
N GLY A 156 -1.34 -13.38 9.83
CA GLY A 156 -1.70 -14.52 8.99
C GLY A 156 -0.66 -14.99 8.00
N ALA A 157 0.61 -14.55 8.10
CA ALA A 157 1.69 -15.20 7.37
C ALA A 157 1.79 -16.67 7.79
N THR A 158 1.82 -17.56 6.81
CA THR A 158 2.00 -18.99 7.07
C THR A 158 3.46 -19.31 7.41
N GLN A 159 4.40 -18.62 6.75
CA GLN A 159 5.84 -18.67 6.99
C GLN A 159 6.41 -17.26 7.07
N VAL A 160 7.52 -17.11 7.78
CA VAL A 160 8.30 -15.89 7.87
C VAL A 160 9.78 -16.20 7.61
N ILE A 161 10.47 -15.29 6.94
CA ILE A 161 11.88 -15.40 6.58
C ILE A 161 12.60 -14.13 7.01
N ASN A 162 13.61 -14.23 7.86
CA ASN A 162 14.53 -13.13 8.12
C ASN A 162 15.69 -13.23 7.13
N SER A 163 15.67 -12.37 6.10
CA SER A 163 16.67 -12.38 5.03
C SER A 163 18.08 -11.90 5.44
N LYS A 164 18.27 -11.45 6.70
CA LYS A 164 19.61 -11.29 7.28
C LYS A 164 20.25 -12.62 7.68
N ASN A 165 19.43 -13.62 8.00
CA ASN A 165 19.87 -14.86 8.62
C ASN A 165 19.90 -16.02 7.62
N GLU A 166 19.10 -15.94 6.54
CA GLU A 166 18.99 -17.02 5.56
C GLU A 166 18.73 -16.49 4.15
N ASN A 167 19.03 -17.30 3.14
CA ASN A 167 18.73 -16.97 1.74
C ASN A 167 17.22 -17.10 1.49
N ALA A 168 16.59 -15.97 1.13
CA ALA A 168 15.14 -15.91 0.95
C ALA A 168 14.65 -16.81 -0.21
N VAL A 169 15.39 -16.91 -1.32
CA VAL A 169 15.00 -17.75 -2.47
C VAL A 169 15.00 -19.22 -2.09
N GLU A 170 16.06 -19.67 -1.41
CA GLU A 170 16.19 -21.07 -0.96
C GLU A 170 15.11 -21.42 0.08
N ALA A 171 14.86 -20.52 1.03
CA ALA A 171 13.82 -20.70 2.03
C ALA A 171 12.41 -20.77 1.39
N ILE A 172 12.11 -19.87 0.45
CA ILE A 172 10.83 -19.89 -0.30
C ILE A 172 10.69 -21.20 -1.07
N LYS A 173 11.72 -21.62 -1.81
CA LYS A 173 11.71 -22.89 -2.55
C LYS A 173 11.50 -24.08 -1.62
N LYS A 174 12.12 -24.09 -0.46
CA LYS A 174 11.91 -25.14 0.55
C LYS A 174 10.45 -25.20 1.01
N PHE A 175 9.81 -24.06 1.24
CA PHE A 175 8.41 -23.99 1.64
C PHE A 175 7.43 -24.32 0.50
N THR A 176 7.90 -24.31 -0.74
CA THR A 176 7.09 -24.54 -1.95
C THR A 176 7.53 -25.80 -2.72
N ASN A 177 8.10 -26.78 -2.04
CA ASN A 177 8.53 -28.06 -2.62
C ASN A 177 9.49 -27.89 -3.82
N GLY A 178 10.35 -26.88 -3.81
CA GLY A 178 11.33 -26.58 -4.86
C GLY A 178 10.83 -25.64 -5.97
N HIS A 179 9.52 -25.34 -6.05
CA HIS A 179 8.95 -24.66 -7.20
C HIS A 179 9.05 -23.12 -7.14
N GLY A 180 9.08 -22.51 -5.95
CA GLY A 180 8.91 -21.07 -5.78
C GLY A 180 7.44 -20.67 -5.60
N VAL A 181 7.14 -19.35 -5.63
CA VAL A 181 5.79 -18.80 -5.41
C VAL A 181 5.14 -18.37 -6.72
N ASN A 182 3.79 -18.46 -6.78
CA ASN A 182 3.03 -17.97 -7.93
C ASN A 182 3.13 -16.44 -8.03
N PHE A 183 3.14 -15.76 -6.89
CA PHE A 183 3.19 -14.31 -6.84
C PHE A 183 4.24 -13.82 -5.84
N ALA A 184 4.93 -12.74 -6.21
CA ALA A 184 5.78 -11.98 -5.31
C ALA A 184 5.35 -10.51 -5.31
N VAL A 185 5.46 -9.84 -4.16
CA VAL A 185 5.20 -8.40 -4.03
C VAL A 185 6.41 -7.77 -3.35
N ASP A 186 7.11 -6.88 -4.04
CA ASP A 186 8.17 -6.08 -3.42
C ASP A 186 7.65 -4.72 -2.97
N THR A 187 7.79 -4.45 -1.67
CA THR A 187 7.44 -3.19 -1.03
C THR A 187 8.65 -2.43 -0.50
N THR A 188 9.85 -2.94 -0.73
CA THR A 188 11.09 -2.39 -0.15
C THR A 188 11.72 -1.33 -1.03
N GLY A 189 11.63 -1.47 -2.34
CA GLY A 189 12.34 -0.63 -3.31
C GLY A 189 13.86 -0.82 -3.31
N VAL A 190 14.37 -1.87 -2.66
CA VAL A 190 15.79 -2.22 -2.66
C VAL A 190 16.06 -3.13 -3.85
N ALA A 191 16.95 -2.72 -4.77
CA ALA A 191 17.22 -3.42 -6.03
C ALA A 191 17.47 -4.93 -5.84
N GLY A 192 18.38 -5.32 -4.97
CA GLY A 192 18.68 -6.74 -4.71
C GLY A 192 17.51 -7.52 -4.11
N VAL A 193 16.55 -6.87 -3.43
CA VAL A 193 15.32 -7.51 -2.92
C VAL A 193 14.32 -7.70 -4.06
N MET A 194 14.19 -6.71 -4.96
CA MET A 194 13.36 -6.83 -6.16
C MET A 194 13.86 -7.97 -7.05
N GLU A 195 15.17 -8.07 -7.30
CA GLU A 195 15.79 -9.18 -8.03
C GLU A 195 15.54 -10.53 -7.34
N THR A 196 15.64 -10.56 -6.00
CA THR A 196 15.35 -11.74 -5.19
C THR A 196 13.88 -12.17 -5.35
N SER A 197 12.94 -11.21 -5.42
CA SER A 197 11.51 -11.49 -5.61
C SER A 197 11.24 -12.19 -6.95
N ILE A 198 11.97 -11.82 -8.01
CA ILE A 198 11.87 -12.45 -9.34
C ILE A 198 12.43 -13.88 -9.31
N LYS A 199 13.60 -14.06 -8.67
CA LYS A 199 14.25 -15.37 -8.55
C LYS A 199 13.47 -16.37 -7.67
N ALA A 200 12.61 -15.86 -6.79
CA ALA A 200 11.75 -16.65 -5.93
C ALA A 200 10.47 -17.16 -6.59
N LEU A 201 10.17 -16.70 -7.80
CA LEU A 201 8.96 -17.09 -8.53
C LEU A 201 9.03 -18.53 -9.04
N ALA A 202 7.88 -19.19 -9.05
CA ALA A 202 7.62 -20.43 -9.80
C ALA A 202 7.53 -20.13 -11.30
N GLN A 203 7.48 -21.19 -12.12
CA GLN A 203 7.15 -21.08 -13.55
C GLN A 203 5.78 -20.39 -13.73
N GLY A 204 5.69 -19.45 -14.67
CA GLY A 204 4.51 -18.62 -14.90
C GLY A 204 4.21 -17.63 -13.78
N GLY A 205 5.13 -17.43 -12.83
CA GLY A 205 4.93 -16.54 -11.69
C GLY A 205 5.06 -15.07 -12.04
N VAL A 206 4.44 -14.20 -11.22
CA VAL A 206 4.44 -12.74 -11.41
C VAL A 206 4.99 -12.03 -10.19
N SER A 207 5.98 -11.14 -10.39
CA SER A 207 6.48 -10.23 -9.35
C SER A 207 5.94 -8.81 -9.57
N ALA A 208 5.28 -8.25 -8.56
CA ALA A 208 4.78 -6.89 -8.56
C ALA A 208 5.74 -5.95 -7.79
N CYS A 209 6.23 -4.92 -8.47
CA CYS A 209 7.05 -3.85 -7.90
C CYS A 209 6.15 -2.66 -7.60
N ILE A 210 6.04 -2.27 -6.32
CA ILE A 210 5.11 -1.22 -5.88
C ILE A 210 5.80 -0.12 -5.04
N ALA A 211 7.07 -0.27 -4.78
CA ALA A 211 7.83 0.72 -4.02
C ALA A 211 8.35 1.84 -4.92
N VAL A 212 8.36 3.07 -4.39
CA VAL A 212 9.05 4.19 -5.02
C VAL A 212 10.55 4.06 -4.76
N THR A 213 11.35 3.97 -5.82
CA THR A 213 12.80 3.81 -5.72
C THR A 213 13.51 4.50 -6.88
N PRO A 214 14.69 5.12 -6.64
CA PRO A 214 15.53 5.63 -7.70
C PRO A 214 16.49 4.55 -8.26
N HIS A 215 16.43 3.32 -7.76
CA HIS A 215 17.37 2.27 -8.11
C HIS A 215 16.94 1.51 -9.37
N HIS A 216 17.92 1.00 -10.09
CA HIS A 216 17.72 0.08 -11.20
C HIS A 216 17.89 -1.35 -10.70
N ILE A 217 17.22 -2.29 -11.36
CA ILE A 217 17.38 -3.73 -11.14
C ILE A 217 18.11 -4.34 -12.32
N ASP A 218 18.91 -5.38 -12.04
CA ASP A 218 19.58 -6.18 -13.08
C ASP A 218 18.79 -7.49 -13.27
N VAL A 219 18.29 -7.69 -14.48
CA VAL A 219 17.45 -8.83 -14.83
C VAL A 219 17.99 -9.50 -16.07
N ASP A 220 18.46 -10.75 -15.95
CA ASP A 220 18.75 -11.59 -17.10
C ASP A 220 17.42 -12.01 -17.74
N THR A 221 17.08 -11.35 -18.86
CA THR A 221 15.78 -11.56 -19.52
C THR A 221 15.55 -13.00 -19.96
N TRP A 222 16.61 -13.75 -20.27
CA TRP A 222 16.49 -15.16 -20.66
C TRP A 222 16.31 -16.07 -19.43
N ASN A 223 17.27 -16.02 -18.49
CA ASN A 223 17.29 -16.93 -17.36
C ASN A 223 16.29 -16.55 -16.23
N ASP A 224 16.07 -15.26 -16.00
CA ASP A 224 15.17 -14.81 -14.94
C ASP A 224 13.71 -14.71 -15.39
N LEU A 225 13.43 -14.57 -16.69
CA LEU A 225 12.08 -14.37 -17.19
C LEU A 225 11.66 -15.43 -18.22
N CYS A 226 12.32 -15.50 -19.40
CA CYS A 226 11.81 -16.26 -20.55
C CYS A 226 11.81 -17.77 -20.33
N VAL A 227 12.85 -18.33 -19.68
CA VAL A 227 12.96 -19.79 -19.48
C VAL A 227 11.79 -20.35 -18.67
N ASP A 228 11.34 -19.57 -17.68
CA ASP A 228 10.28 -19.99 -16.76
C ASP A 228 8.95 -19.25 -17.01
N ASP A 229 8.83 -18.48 -18.12
CA ASP A 229 7.62 -17.71 -18.46
C ASP A 229 7.16 -16.76 -17.32
N LYS A 230 8.11 -16.11 -16.66
CA LYS A 230 7.85 -15.20 -15.54
C LYS A 230 7.57 -13.78 -16.01
N ALA A 231 6.84 -13.00 -15.20
CA ALA A 231 6.58 -11.60 -15.47
C ALA A 231 6.97 -10.70 -14.29
N VAL A 232 7.39 -9.47 -14.62
CA VAL A 232 7.58 -8.38 -13.66
C VAL A 232 6.66 -7.25 -14.06
N ILE A 233 5.90 -6.74 -13.11
CA ILE A 233 4.93 -5.68 -13.35
C ILE A 233 5.08 -4.54 -12.33
N GLY A 234 4.89 -3.31 -12.79
CA GLY A 234 4.72 -2.15 -11.93
C GLY A 234 3.26 -1.95 -11.55
N VAL A 235 2.97 -1.67 -10.29
CA VAL A 235 1.60 -1.42 -9.83
C VAL A 235 1.55 -0.10 -9.07
N ASN A 236 0.72 0.82 -9.52
CA ASN A 236 0.49 2.10 -8.88
C ASN A 236 -0.79 2.05 -8.06
N MET A 237 -0.71 2.44 -6.76
CA MET A 237 -1.87 2.52 -5.85
C MET A 237 -2.74 1.25 -5.83
N GLY A 238 -2.15 0.08 -6.12
CA GLY A 238 -2.84 -1.21 -6.13
C GLY A 238 -3.93 -1.35 -7.19
N ASP A 239 -3.83 -0.63 -8.30
CA ASP A 239 -4.87 -0.54 -9.34
C ASP A 239 -6.26 -0.29 -8.73
N SER A 240 -6.30 0.51 -7.66
CA SER A 240 -7.49 0.73 -6.85
C SER A 240 -8.43 1.78 -7.44
N ILE A 241 -9.72 1.59 -7.14
CA ILE A 241 -10.75 2.61 -7.23
C ILE A 241 -11.14 2.95 -5.79
N PRO A 242 -10.63 4.05 -5.20
CA PRO A 242 -10.78 4.31 -3.76
C PRO A 242 -12.23 4.23 -3.27
N GLN A 243 -13.20 4.69 -4.07
CA GLN A 243 -14.64 4.66 -3.75
C GLN A 243 -15.21 3.24 -3.64
N ILE A 244 -14.53 2.24 -4.18
CA ILE A 244 -14.87 0.82 -4.09
C ILE A 244 -14.00 0.13 -3.06
N ASP A 245 -12.68 0.36 -3.13
CA ASP A 245 -11.71 -0.41 -2.37
C ASP A 245 -11.64 -0.03 -0.89
N VAL A 246 -11.77 1.27 -0.55
CA VAL A 246 -11.78 1.70 0.86
C VAL A 246 -12.97 1.11 1.62
N PRO A 247 -14.23 1.18 1.13
CA PRO A 247 -15.35 0.50 1.78
C PRO A 247 -15.16 -1.02 1.86
N ARG A 248 -14.60 -1.65 0.83
CA ARG A 248 -14.31 -3.10 0.83
C ARG A 248 -13.31 -3.48 1.93
N LEU A 249 -12.23 -2.72 2.10
CA LEU A 249 -11.25 -2.96 3.15
C LEU A 249 -11.84 -2.73 4.55
N ILE A 250 -12.70 -1.74 4.71
CA ILE A 250 -13.43 -1.50 5.96
C ILE A 250 -14.32 -2.70 6.29
N GLU A 251 -15.00 -3.28 5.29
CA GLU A 251 -15.82 -4.45 5.52
C GLU A 251 -14.98 -5.68 5.92
N PHE A 252 -13.84 -5.89 5.29
CA PHE A 252 -12.89 -6.93 5.73
C PHE A 252 -12.37 -6.70 7.15
N TYR A 253 -12.13 -5.44 7.53
CA TYR A 253 -11.75 -5.08 8.89
C TYR A 253 -12.86 -5.45 9.91
N ARG A 254 -14.11 -5.11 9.60
CA ARG A 254 -15.25 -5.45 10.46
C ARG A 254 -15.43 -6.97 10.66
N GLN A 255 -15.04 -7.76 9.67
CA GLN A 255 -15.07 -9.22 9.72
C GLN A 255 -13.82 -9.83 10.38
N GLY A 256 -12.88 -9.03 10.85
CA GLY A 256 -11.61 -9.50 11.42
C GLY A 256 -10.67 -10.18 10.41
N MET A 257 -10.85 -9.87 9.13
CA MET A 257 -10.02 -10.42 8.05
C MET A 257 -8.86 -9.48 7.66
N PHE A 258 -8.93 -8.19 8.02
CA PHE A 258 -7.98 -7.16 7.63
C PHE A 258 -7.66 -6.24 8.81
N ASP A 259 -6.94 -6.74 9.81
CA ASP A 259 -6.62 -6.09 11.07
C ASP A 259 -5.52 -5.02 10.92
N PHE A 260 -5.73 -4.04 10.04
CA PHE A 260 -4.75 -3.01 9.72
C PHE A 260 -4.39 -2.13 10.92
N ASP A 261 -5.31 -1.91 11.84
CA ASP A 261 -5.12 -1.09 13.04
C ASP A 261 -4.05 -1.64 13.99
N LYS A 262 -3.73 -2.94 13.93
CA LYS A 262 -2.61 -3.52 14.66
C LYS A 262 -1.23 -3.01 14.20
N THR A 263 -1.17 -2.36 13.04
CA THR A 263 0.06 -1.75 12.51
C THR A 263 0.23 -0.29 12.92
N GLU A 264 -0.80 0.32 13.51
CA GLU A 264 -0.90 1.75 13.77
C GLU A 264 -0.42 2.14 15.16
N LYS A 265 0.17 3.33 15.25
CA LYS A 265 0.51 3.99 16.50
C LYS A 265 0.16 5.46 16.40
N PHE A 266 -0.61 5.96 17.35
CA PHE A 266 -1.05 7.34 17.40
C PHE A 266 0.02 8.24 18.01
N TYR A 267 0.16 9.43 17.44
CA TYR A 267 1.02 10.52 17.89
C TYR A 267 0.22 11.83 17.85
N LYS A 268 0.54 12.76 18.71
CA LYS A 268 0.04 14.13 18.59
C LYS A 268 0.64 14.79 17.34
N PHE A 269 -0.07 15.76 16.76
CA PHE A 269 0.45 16.47 15.59
C PHE A 269 1.79 17.18 15.89
N SER A 270 1.95 17.71 17.10
CA SER A 270 3.22 18.30 17.59
C SER A 270 4.39 17.31 17.65
N GLU A 271 4.13 16.00 17.64
CA GLU A 271 5.13 14.94 17.69
C GLU A 271 5.52 14.42 16.29
N ILE A 272 5.21 15.14 15.20
CA ILE A 272 5.44 14.69 13.80
C ILE A 272 6.90 14.26 13.56
N ASN A 273 7.87 14.97 14.13
CA ASN A 273 9.28 14.63 13.99
C ASN A 273 9.62 13.31 14.70
N GLN A 274 9.04 13.04 15.87
CA GLN A 274 9.21 11.77 16.57
C GLN A 274 8.52 10.64 15.82
N ALA A 275 7.31 10.87 15.31
CA ALA A 275 6.57 9.91 14.48
C ALA A 275 7.37 9.50 13.23
N ASN A 276 7.99 10.48 12.58
CA ASN A 276 8.85 10.23 11.42
C ASN A 276 10.12 9.42 11.80
N ALA A 277 10.80 9.80 12.87
CA ALA A 277 11.97 9.08 13.36
C ALA A 277 11.64 7.62 13.76
N ASP A 278 10.51 7.41 14.46
CA ASP A 278 10.05 6.07 14.83
C ASP A 278 9.67 5.22 13.61
N SER A 279 9.16 5.84 12.54
CA SER A 279 8.88 5.17 11.26
C SER A 279 10.16 4.75 10.53
N ILE A 280 11.12 5.66 10.40
CA ILE A 280 12.41 5.41 9.73
C ILE A 280 13.20 4.31 10.46
N SER A 281 13.24 4.36 11.80
CA SER A 281 13.93 3.34 12.60
C SER A 281 13.23 1.98 12.62
N GLY A 282 11.99 1.90 12.11
CA GLY A 282 11.18 0.69 12.11
C GLY A 282 10.52 0.36 13.46
N LYS A 283 10.61 1.25 14.44
CA LYS A 283 9.96 1.12 15.76
C LYS A 283 8.43 1.22 15.64
N THR A 284 7.94 2.00 14.67
CA THR A 284 6.52 2.12 14.35
C THR A 284 6.30 1.78 12.89
N ILE A 285 5.34 0.92 12.60
CA ILE A 285 5.02 0.52 11.22
C ILE A 285 4.23 1.62 10.51
N LYS A 286 3.14 2.07 11.15
CA LYS A 286 2.29 3.14 10.59
C LYS A 286 2.00 4.19 11.67
N PRO A 287 2.77 5.29 11.70
CA PRO A 287 2.45 6.40 12.59
C PRO A 287 1.21 7.15 12.09
N ILE A 288 0.31 7.46 13.00
CA ILE A 288 -0.92 8.24 12.76
C ILE A 288 -0.80 9.54 13.56
N LEU A 289 -0.84 10.67 12.88
CA LEU A 289 -0.88 11.98 13.53
C LEU A 289 -2.34 12.35 13.82
N VAL A 290 -2.66 12.54 15.08
CA VAL A 290 -3.97 13.03 15.52
C VAL A 290 -3.92 14.56 15.47
N ILE A 291 -4.62 15.15 14.50
CA ILE A 291 -4.65 16.59 14.28
C ILE A 291 -5.61 17.27 15.27
N ASP A 292 -6.81 16.70 15.43
CA ASP A 292 -7.83 17.15 16.37
C ASP A 292 -7.75 16.27 17.62
N GLU A 293 -7.09 16.79 18.66
CA GLU A 293 -6.92 16.08 19.94
C GLU A 293 -8.24 16.00 20.74
N ASP A 294 -9.23 16.82 20.41
CA ASP A 294 -10.56 16.82 21.05
C ASP A 294 -11.53 15.81 20.41
N TYR A 295 -11.18 15.26 19.24
CA TYR A 295 -11.99 14.26 18.58
C TYR A 295 -12.14 13.01 19.46
N LYS A 296 -13.41 12.66 19.73
CA LYS A 296 -13.77 11.44 20.47
C LYS A 296 -14.62 10.56 19.58
N PHE A 297 -14.23 9.32 19.50
CA PHE A 297 -15.06 8.29 18.89
C PHE A 297 -16.04 7.76 19.95
N GLU A 298 -17.33 7.92 19.71
CA GLU A 298 -18.39 7.54 20.64
C GLU A 298 -18.95 6.13 20.38
N GLY A 299 -18.20 5.26 19.63
CA GLY A 299 -18.43 3.83 19.48
C GLY A 299 -19.76 3.40 18.82
#